data_fa1f8d9c8eb41e4e70dc3f070a2afc13
#
_entry.id   fa1f8d9c8eb41e4e70dc3f070a2afc13
#
_cell.length_a   1.000
_cell.length_b   1.000
_cell.length_c   1.000
_cell.angle_alpha   90.00
_cell.angle_beta   90.00
_cell.angle_gamma   90.00
#
_symmetry.space_group_name_H-M   'P 1'
#
loop_
_entity.id
_entity.type
_entity.pdbx_description
1 polymer ?
#
loop_
_entity_poly.entity_id
_entity_poly.type
_entity_poly.pdbx_seq_one_letter_code
_entity_poly.pdbx_strand_id
1 'polypeptide(L)'
;MIKINEVRYIAAIGNYSRIYFSTHSPMNYSSLQKIEQRFDATQFFRINRQQLVNLHYVTAIESWITGGFKITLTCGTELEVSRRQTNHFKQLLNL
;
A
#
# COMPACT_ATOMS: atom_id res chain seq x y z
N MET A 1 -1.58 11.48 17.85
CA MET A 1 -1.46 10.01 17.75
C MET A 1 -1.95 9.55 16.38
N ILE A 2 -1.17 8.71 15.71
CA ILE A 2 -1.54 8.19 14.40
C ILE A 2 -2.57 7.07 14.57
N LYS A 3 -3.69 7.21 13.88
CA LYS A 3 -4.70 6.15 13.84
C LYS A 3 -4.40 5.27 12.64
N ILE A 4 -3.88 4.09 12.89
CA ILE A 4 -3.45 3.15 11.85
C ILE A 4 -4.58 2.85 10.85
N ASN A 5 -5.81 2.76 11.34
CA ASN A 5 -6.96 2.48 10.47
C ASN A 5 -7.25 3.59 9.47
N GLU A 6 -6.73 4.79 9.68
CA GLU A 6 -6.93 5.92 8.78
C GLU A 6 -5.81 6.08 7.76
N VAL A 7 -4.75 5.28 7.87
CA VAL A 7 -3.66 5.28 6.91
C VAL A 7 -4.14 4.59 5.64
N ARG A 8 -4.06 5.27 4.50
CA ARG A 8 -4.47 4.71 3.20
C ARG A 8 -3.35 3.94 2.56
N TYR A 9 -2.18 4.54 2.46
CA TYR A 9 -0.99 3.86 1.98
C TYR A 9 0.24 4.65 2.42
N ILE A 10 1.41 4.02 2.26
CA ILE A 10 2.69 4.62 2.64
C ILE A 10 3.63 4.42 1.46
N ALA A 11 4.35 5.48 1.08
CA ALA A 11 5.29 5.45 -0.04
C ALA A 11 6.69 5.78 0.44
N ALA A 12 7.68 5.04 -0.08
CA ALA A 12 9.09 5.35 0.16
C ALA A 12 9.50 6.54 -0.71
N ILE A 13 10.19 7.51 -0.10
CA ILE A 13 10.72 8.67 -0.77
C ILE A 13 12.17 8.83 -0.31
N GLY A 14 13.10 8.27 -1.09
CA GLY A 14 14.50 8.21 -0.65
C GLY A 14 14.64 7.41 0.63
N ASN A 15 15.21 8.00 1.66
CA ASN A 15 15.41 7.35 2.96
C ASN A 15 14.23 7.57 3.90
N TYR A 16 13.19 8.26 3.44
CA TYR A 16 12.02 8.58 4.25
C TYR A 16 10.81 7.82 3.74
N SER A 17 9.73 7.88 4.51
CA SER A 17 8.45 7.36 4.09
C SER A 17 7.40 8.44 4.26
N ARG A 18 6.47 8.53 3.31
CA ARG A 18 5.33 9.43 3.41
C ARG A 18 4.09 8.61 3.71
N ILE A 19 3.38 9.01 4.77
CA ILE A 19 2.19 8.31 5.22
C ILE A 19 0.98 9.11 4.75
N TYR A 20 0.13 8.48 3.92
CA TYR A 20 -1.01 9.16 3.30
C TYR A 20 -2.29 8.88 4.08
N PHE A 21 -2.83 9.91 4.68
CA PHE A 21 -4.16 9.93 5.29
C PHE A 21 -5.15 10.59 4.33
N SER A 22 -6.40 10.75 4.77
CA SER A 22 -7.42 11.37 3.91
C SER A 22 -7.16 12.86 3.68
N THR A 23 -6.60 13.56 4.67
CA THR A 23 -6.48 15.02 4.63
C THR A 23 -5.04 15.53 4.67
N HIS A 24 -4.07 14.65 4.95
CA HIS A 24 -2.68 15.06 5.07
C HIS A 24 -1.75 13.88 4.80
N SER A 25 -0.48 14.19 4.58
CA SER A 25 0.50 13.17 4.24
C SER A 25 1.86 13.49 4.88
N PRO A 26 1.98 13.26 6.19
CA PRO A 26 3.22 13.58 6.90
C PRO A 26 4.37 12.68 6.48
N MET A 27 5.58 13.21 6.61
CA MET A 27 6.82 12.45 6.39
C MET A 27 7.22 11.75 7.67
N ASN A 28 7.75 10.54 7.52
CA ASN A 28 8.35 9.79 8.61
C ASN A 28 9.78 9.44 8.22
N TYR A 29 10.71 9.58 9.15
CA TYR A 29 12.13 9.37 8.88
C TYR A 29 12.56 7.91 8.94
N SER A 30 11.64 6.99 9.09
CA SER A 30 11.90 5.56 9.03
C SER A 30 11.76 5.03 7.61
N SER A 31 12.52 3.99 7.29
CA SER A 31 12.39 3.31 6.00
C SER A 31 11.05 2.58 5.93
N LEU A 32 10.58 2.33 4.70
CA LEU A 32 9.34 1.59 4.51
C LEU A 32 9.42 0.18 5.11
N GLN A 33 10.59 -0.45 5.03
CA GLN A 33 10.80 -1.78 5.61
C GLN A 33 10.57 -1.78 7.12
N LYS A 34 11.08 -0.77 7.82
CA LYS A 34 10.87 -0.66 9.27
C LYS A 34 9.42 -0.39 9.62
N ILE A 35 8.76 0.45 8.84
CA ILE A 35 7.35 0.76 9.06
C ILE A 35 6.49 -0.48 8.84
N GLU A 36 6.78 -1.23 7.80
CA GLU A 36 6.04 -2.44 7.46
C GLU A 36 6.01 -3.43 8.61
N GLN A 37 7.11 -3.54 9.35
CA GLN A 37 7.21 -4.47 10.48
C GLN A 37 6.28 -4.11 11.64
N ARG A 38 5.83 -2.87 11.70
CA ARG A 38 4.95 -2.39 12.78
C ARG A 38 3.48 -2.55 12.44
N PHE A 39 3.15 -2.86 11.20
CA PHE A 39 1.78 -2.93 10.73
C PHE A 39 1.35 -4.38 10.56
N ASP A 40 0.04 -4.61 10.72
CA ASP A 40 -0.54 -5.93 10.57
C ASP A 40 -0.48 -6.37 9.10
N ALA A 41 0.20 -7.48 8.85
CA ALA A 41 0.38 -8.01 7.50
C ALA A 41 -0.94 -8.48 6.85
N THR A 42 -2.00 -8.66 7.63
CA THR A 42 -3.31 -9.02 7.08
C THR A 42 -4.08 -7.77 6.61
N GLN A 43 -3.69 -6.61 7.05
CA GLN A 43 -4.33 -5.35 6.70
C GLN A 43 -3.50 -4.53 5.73
N PHE A 44 -2.18 -4.51 5.89
CA PHE A 44 -1.26 -3.74 5.06
C PHE A 44 -0.40 -4.67 4.24
N PHE A 45 -0.35 -4.42 2.94
CA PHE A 45 0.39 -5.27 2.02
C PHE A 45 1.39 -4.45 1.20
N ARG A 46 2.62 -4.96 1.09
CA ARG A 46 3.67 -4.36 0.27
C ARG A 46 3.39 -4.68 -1.20
N ILE A 47 2.82 -3.73 -1.93
CA ILE A 47 2.39 -3.97 -3.32
C ILE A 47 3.54 -3.85 -4.31
N ASN A 48 4.58 -3.10 -3.95
CA ASN A 48 5.79 -2.99 -4.76
C ASN A 48 6.92 -2.50 -3.86
N ARG A 49 8.08 -2.24 -4.44
CA ARG A 49 9.27 -1.87 -3.67
C ARG A 49 9.09 -0.57 -2.88
N GLN A 50 8.19 0.28 -3.32
CA GLN A 50 8.08 1.63 -2.81
C GLN A 50 6.77 1.93 -2.10
N GLN A 51 5.83 0.99 -2.06
CA GLN A 51 4.51 1.29 -1.53
C GLN A 51 3.93 0.15 -0.70
N LEU A 52 3.32 0.54 0.41
CA LEU A 52 2.60 -0.34 1.33
C LEU A 52 1.17 0.17 1.40
N VAL A 53 0.19 -0.66 1.07
CA VAL A 53 -1.20 -0.24 0.98
C VAL A 53 -2.04 -0.85 2.09
N ASN A 54 -3.01 -0.06 2.59
CA ASN A 54 -4.04 -0.56 3.48
C ASN A 54 -5.14 -1.20 2.64
N LEU A 55 -5.28 -2.51 2.74
CA LEU A 55 -6.23 -3.28 1.93
C LEU A 55 -7.68 -2.86 2.17
N HIS A 56 -7.97 -2.31 3.33
CA HIS A 56 -9.31 -1.83 3.65
C HIS A 56 -9.80 -0.73 2.70
N TYR A 57 -8.87 0.02 2.12
CA TYR A 57 -9.21 1.13 1.23
C TYR A 57 -9.20 0.76 -0.26
N VAL A 58 -8.91 -0.48 -0.60
CA VAL A 58 -8.90 -0.93 -1.99
C VAL A 58 -10.35 -1.17 -2.43
N THR A 59 -10.79 -0.45 -3.48
CA THR A 59 -12.16 -0.55 -3.99
C THR A 59 -12.25 -1.23 -5.34
N ALA A 60 -11.16 -1.27 -6.11
CA ALA A 60 -11.16 -1.88 -7.43
C ALA A 60 -9.80 -2.49 -7.73
N ILE A 61 -9.80 -3.59 -8.45
CA ILE A 61 -8.61 -4.32 -8.86
C ILE A 61 -8.76 -4.66 -10.33
N GLU A 62 -7.76 -4.30 -11.14
CA GLU A 62 -7.73 -4.60 -12.57
C GLU A 62 -6.42 -5.27 -12.94
N SER A 63 -6.46 -6.18 -13.90
CA SER A 63 -5.24 -6.72 -14.49
C SER A 63 -4.52 -5.61 -15.24
N TRP A 64 -3.20 -5.57 -15.11
CA TRP A 64 -2.39 -4.57 -15.76
C TRP A 64 -1.62 -5.18 -16.92
N ILE A 65 -1.35 -4.38 -17.95
CA ILE A 65 -0.70 -4.86 -19.18
C ILE A 65 0.71 -5.43 -18.92
N THR A 66 1.34 -5.03 -17.82
CA THR A 66 2.68 -5.51 -17.46
C THR A 66 2.67 -6.85 -16.71
N GLY A 67 1.47 -7.41 -16.47
CA GLY A 67 1.33 -8.68 -15.76
C GLY A 67 1.06 -8.57 -14.27
N GLY A 68 1.05 -7.35 -13.73
CA GLY A 68 0.64 -7.10 -12.35
C GLY A 68 -0.82 -6.70 -12.28
N PHE A 69 -1.17 -5.98 -11.22
CA PHE A 69 -2.51 -5.42 -11.04
C PHE A 69 -2.43 -3.91 -10.85
N LYS A 70 -3.48 -3.24 -11.25
CA LYS A 70 -3.72 -1.85 -10.85
C LYS A 70 -4.84 -1.86 -9.82
N ILE A 71 -4.63 -1.20 -8.69
CA ILE A 71 -5.65 -1.08 -7.66
C ILE A 71 -6.07 0.38 -7.53
N THR A 72 -7.34 0.58 -7.20
CA THR A 72 -7.89 1.91 -6.96
C THR A 72 -8.35 1.97 -5.52
N LEU A 73 -7.98 3.04 -4.83
CA LEU A 73 -8.39 3.27 -3.44
C LEU A 73 -9.66 4.10 -3.40
N THR A 74 -10.31 4.12 -2.23
CA THR A 74 -11.57 4.85 -2.04
C THR A 74 -11.48 6.32 -2.43
N CYS A 75 -10.29 6.92 -2.32
CA CYS A 75 -10.06 8.32 -2.67
C CYS A 75 -9.80 8.53 -4.16
N GLY A 76 -9.81 7.47 -4.96
CA GLY A 76 -9.53 7.55 -6.39
C GLY A 76 -8.06 7.39 -6.74
N THR A 77 -7.17 7.29 -5.77
CA THR A 77 -5.75 7.08 -6.03
C THR A 77 -5.54 5.71 -6.65
N GLU A 78 -4.74 5.64 -7.72
CA GLU A 78 -4.41 4.40 -8.39
C GLU A 78 -2.97 4.01 -8.08
N LEU A 79 -2.77 2.74 -7.72
CA LEU A 79 -1.45 2.19 -7.39
C LEU A 79 -1.25 0.90 -8.14
N GLU A 80 0.01 0.51 -8.35
CA GLU A 80 0.35 -0.69 -9.10
C GLU A 80 0.91 -1.76 -8.18
N VAL A 81 0.33 -2.98 -8.27
CA VAL A 81 0.87 -4.16 -7.62
C VAL A 81 1.87 -4.78 -8.60
N SER A 82 3.13 -4.91 -8.19
CA SER A 82 4.16 -5.44 -9.07
C SER A 82 3.89 -6.91 -9.42
N ARG A 83 4.45 -7.34 -10.56
CA ARG A 83 4.32 -8.74 -10.99
C ARG A 83 4.79 -9.71 -9.92
N ARG A 84 5.88 -9.35 -9.23
CA ARG A 84 6.46 -10.20 -8.19
C ARG A 84 5.50 -10.42 -7.03
N GLN A 85 4.68 -9.43 -6.70
CA GLN A 85 3.76 -9.49 -5.56
C GLN A 85 2.36 -9.97 -5.93
N THR A 86 2.11 -10.21 -7.21
CA THR A 86 0.77 -10.53 -7.69
C THR A 86 0.19 -11.79 -7.05
N ASN A 87 0.98 -12.86 -6.93
CA ASN A 87 0.48 -14.10 -6.35
C ASN A 87 0.14 -13.95 -4.86
N HIS A 88 0.99 -13.26 -4.11
CA HIS A 88 0.73 -13.00 -2.70
C HIS A 88 -0.53 -12.16 -2.53
N PHE A 89 -0.69 -11.16 -3.41
CA PHE A 89 -1.85 -10.27 -3.38
C PHE A 89 -3.15 -11.04 -3.63
N LYS A 90 -3.14 -11.94 -4.62
CA LYS A 90 -4.29 -12.79 -4.92
C LYS A 90 -4.65 -13.68 -3.73
N GLN A 91 -3.65 -14.29 -3.11
CA GLN A 91 -3.88 -15.17 -1.96
C GLN A 91 -4.50 -14.39 -0.79
N LEU A 92 -3.97 -13.19 -0.54
CA LEU A 92 -4.43 -12.36 0.56
C LEU A 92 -5.89 -11.94 0.39
N LEU A 93 -6.30 -11.67 -0.85
CA LEU A 93 -7.67 -11.26 -1.17
C LEU A 93 -8.56 -12.44 -1.55
N ASN A 94 -8.03 -13.64 -1.54
CA ASN A 94 -8.76 -14.85 -1.85
C ASN A 94 -9.33 -14.84 -3.28
N LEU A 95 -8.52 -14.37 -4.20
CA LEU A 95 -8.91 -14.30 -5.62
C LEU A 95 -8.49 -15.55 -6.38
#